data_941c76ed7a5dd225820ce336cbde987c
#
_entry.id   941c76ed7a5dd225820ce336cbde987c
#
_cell.length_a   1.000
_cell.length_b   1.000
_cell.length_c   1.000
_cell.angle_alpha   90.00
_cell.angle_beta   90.00
_cell.angle_gamma   90.00
#
_symmetry.space_group_name_H-M   'P 1'
#
loop_
_entity.id
_entity.type
_entity.pdbx_description
1 polymer ?
#
loop_
_entity_poly.entity_id
_entity_poly.type
_entity_poly.pdbx_seq_one_letter_code
_entity_poly.pdbx_strand_id
1 'polypeptide(L)'
;MNSGVFAWSGAITLNKHGDRNFSNQHGTNLRLPQQGKCQIGGISLSFCLESSTMLTARMANPNKGIGEHDDQERSGTAMAFLISGELKQQVAENVQRLKRVEVNDEDLRPAAVAILITRVPESEDACVLLTLRPTTLKRHAGQYALPGGRMEPGESAEQTALREMEEEVGLRVSSNQVIGCLDDFATRSGFCITPVVVWEDGPVELSPDPNEVEQVFHIPLVELNRPDVPEMITEASTQHQVISALLPSIGERIYAPTIAILYQFREVALRNQTTRVGHYEQPQFAWR
;
A
#
# COMPACT_ATOMS: atom_id res chain seq x y z
N MET A 1 9.98 -30.53 16.75
CA MET A 1 11.27 -30.45 16.06
C MET A 1 11.20 -29.25 15.15
N ASN A 2 12.03 -28.25 15.44
CA ASN A 2 12.00 -26.93 14.79
C ASN A 2 12.35 -27.01 13.30
N SER A 3 11.43 -26.61 12.44
CA SER A 3 11.69 -26.31 11.05
C SER A 3 12.22 -24.87 10.93
N GLY A 4 13.55 -24.74 10.98
CA GLY A 4 14.22 -23.45 10.75
C GLY A 4 14.10 -23.04 9.29
N VAL A 5 13.42 -21.93 9.01
CA VAL A 5 13.45 -21.25 7.71
C VAL A 5 14.75 -20.44 7.68
N PHE A 6 15.73 -20.90 6.90
CA PHE A 6 16.92 -20.11 6.61
C PHE A 6 16.61 -19.17 5.44
N ALA A 7 16.47 -17.87 5.72
CA ALA A 7 16.45 -16.84 4.70
C ALA A 7 17.88 -16.62 4.18
N TRP A 8 18.10 -16.86 2.89
CA TRP A 8 19.37 -16.55 2.21
C TRP A 8 19.25 -15.15 1.60
N SER A 9 20.03 -14.19 2.12
CA SER A 9 20.21 -12.88 1.51
C SER A 9 21.58 -12.82 0.82
N GLY A 10 21.62 -12.37 -0.44
CA GLY A 10 22.84 -12.20 -1.21
C GLY A 10 22.62 -11.27 -2.40
N ALA A 11 23.70 -10.67 -2.90
CA ALA A 11 23.68 -9.77 -4.04
C ALA A 11 23.96 -10.49 -5.36
N ILE A 12 23.23 -10.14 -6.42
CA ILE A 12 23.52 -10.58 -7.79
C ILE A 12 24.26 -9.46 -8.51
N THR A 13 25.44 -9.77 -9.06
CA THR A 13 26.24 -8.83 -9.85
C THR A 13 26.42 -9.33 -11.27
N LEU A 14 26.40 -8.38 -12.24
CA LEU A 14 26.72 -8.65 -13.64
C LEU A 14 28.21 -8.35 -13.89
N ASN A 15 28.91 -9.27 -14.52
CA ASN A 15 30.26 -8.98 -14.98
C ASN A 15 30.25 -8.28 -16.36
N LYS A 16 31.42 -7.84 -16.83
CA LYS A 16 31.59 -7.12 -18.11
C LYS A 16 31.20 -7.95 -19.36
N HIS A 17 30.91 -9.25 -19.19
CA HIS A 17 30.51 -10.16 -20.26
C HIS A 17 29.05 -10.61 -20.14
N GLY A 18 28.25 -10.00 -19.23
CA GLY A 18 26.83 -10.31 -19.06
C GLY A 18 26.54 -11.53 -18.19
N ASP A 19 27.57 -12.17 -17.59
CA ASP A 19 27.39 -13.29 -16.68
C ASP A 19 26.91 -12.80 -15.30
N ARG A 20 25.99 -13.53 -14.71
CA ARG A 20 25.41 -13.22 -13.40
C ARG A 20 26.09 -14.07 -12.32
N ASN A 21 26.63 -13.41 -11.30
CA ASN A 21 27.22 -14.06 -10.14
C ASN A 21 26.38 -13.75 -8.90
N PHE A 22 26.07 -14.76 -8.11
CA PHE A 22 25.43 -14.62 -6.82
C PHE A 22 26.47 -14.74 -5.72
N SER A 23 26.50 -13.77 -4.79
CA SER A 23 27.39 -13.78 -3.62
C SER A 23 26.55 -13.67 -2.34
N ASN A 24 26.80 -14.53 -1.36
CA ASN A 24 26.19 -14.44 -0.04
C ASN A 24 27.17 -13.92 1.04
N GLN A 25 26.67 -13.60 2.21
CA GLN A 25 27.47 -13.09 3.34
C GLN A 25 28.48 -14.11 3.89
N HIS A 26 28.43 -15.38 3.45
CA HIS A 26 29.33 -16.44 3.87
C HIS A 26 30.40 -16.79 2.82
N GLY A 27 30.60 -15.90 1.82
CA GLY A 27 31.67 -16.05 0.83
C GLY A 27 31.42 -17.07 -0.29
N THR A 28 30.19 -17.56 -0.45
CA THR A 28 29.86 -18.48 -1.53
C THR A 28 29.55 -17.69 -2.81
N ASN A 29 30.36 -17.86 -3.84
CA ASN A 29 30.15 -17.28 -5.16
C ASN A 29 29.65 -18.36 -6.13
N LEU A 30 28.54 -18.14 -6.79
CA LEU A 30 27.93 -19.06 -7.76
C LEU A 30 27.68 -18.34 -9.08
N ARG A 31 28.11 -18.97 -10.18
CA ARG A 31 27.79 -18.50 -11.53
C ARG A 31 26.43 -19.09 -11.93
N LEU A 32 25.48 -18.24 -12.25
CA LEU A 32 24.12 -18.65 -12.59
C LEU A 32 23.96 -18.78 -14.12
N PRO A 33 23.45 -19.93 -14.64
CA PRO A 33 23.12 -20.05 -16.05
C PRO A 33 21.90 -19.19 -16.42
N GLN A 34 21.78 -18.86 -17.69
CA GLN A 34 20.66 -18.01 -18.19
C GLN A 34 19.29 -18.70 -18.05
N GLN A 35 19.25 -20.03 -18.10
CA GLN A 35 18.07 -20.86 -17.81
C GLN A 35 18.55 -22.23 -17.32
N GLY A 36 17.86 -22.84 -16.35
CA GLY A 36 18.17 -24.20 -15.94
C GLY A 36 17.89 -24.52 -14.48
N LYS A 37 18.25 -25.75 -14.11
CA LYS A 37 18.17 -26.28 -12.74
C LYS A 37 19.59 -26.34 -12.16
N CYS A 38 19.76 -25.83 -10.93
CA CYS A 38 21.01 -25.97 -10.19
C CYS A 38 20.77 -26.76 -8.91
N GLN A 39 21.70 -27.67 -8.55
CA GLN A 39 21.62 -28.38 -7.26
C GLN A 39 22.70 -27.87 -6.32
N ILE A 40 22.31 -27.49 -5.10
CA ILE A 40 23.22 -27.08 -4.05
C ILE A 40 22.80 -27.79 -2.76
N GLY A 41 23.69 -28.63 -2.22
CA GLY A 41 23.45 -29.30 -0.95
C GLY A 41 22.21 -30.21 -0.91
N GLY A 42 21.89 -30.90 -2.02
CA GLY A 42 20.71 -31.79 -2.11
C GLY A 42 19.39 -31.10 -2.43
N ILE A 43 19.38 -29.78 -2.66
CA ILE A 43 18.19 -28.98 -2.98
C ILE A 43 18.22 -28.61 -4.47
N SER A 44 17.14 -28.94 -5.20
CA SER A 44 17.00 -28.60 -6.63
C SER A 44 16.32 -27.23 -6.75
N LEU A 45 17.00 -26.27 -7.38
CA LEU A 45 16.50 -24.93 -7.67
C LEU A 45 16.19 -24.81 -9.16
N SER A 46 14.96 -24.47 -9.50
CA SER A 46 14.54 -24.20 -10.88
C SER A 46 14.41 -22.69 -11.08
N PHE A 47 15.02 -22.17 -12.17
CA PHE A 47 14.98 -20.76 -12.51
C PHE A 47 14.18 -20.57 -13.79
N CYS A 48 13.20 -19.68 -13.79
CA CYS A 48 12.54 -19.13 -14.97
C CYS A 48 12.69 -17.62 -14.91
N LEU A 49 13.25 -17.03 -15.95
CA LEU A 49 13.47 -15.59 -16.08
C LEU A 49 12.48 -15.03 -17.10
N GLU A 50 11.41 -14.44 -16.62
CA GLU A 50 10.68 -13.42 -17.36
C GLU A 50 10.98 -12.07 -16.69
N SER A 51 11.57 -11.18 -17.47
CA SER A 51 11.84 -9.74 -17.26
C SER A 51 12.02 -9.24 -15.81
N SER A 52 13.26 -8.82 -15.53
CA SER A 52 13.70 -7.87 -14.48
C SER A 52 13.20 -8.05 -13.05
N THR A 53 14.12 -8.45 -12.19
CA THR A 53 14.24 -8.13 -10.74
C THR A 53 13.59 -9.01 -9.68
N MET A 54 12.96 -10.15 -9.91
CA MET A 54 12.66 -11.05 -8.77
C MET A 54 13.01 -12.51 -9.06
N LEU A 55 13.87 -13.08 -8.20
CA LEU A 55 14.20 -14.50 -8.18
C LEU A 55 13.28 -15.20 -7.16
N THR A 56 12.28 -15.96 -7.64
CA THR A 56 11.50 -16.85 -6.78
C THR A 56 12.10 -18.24 -6.82
N ALA A 57 12.63 -18.73 -5.68
CA ALA A 57 13.12 -20.11 -5.53
C ALA A 57 12.01 -20.98 -4.93
N ARG A 58 11.59 -22.03 -5.65
CA ARG A 58 10.72 -23.09 -5.11
C ARG A 58 11.59 -24.24 -4.62
N MET A 59 11.41 -24.66 -3.37
CA MET A 59 12.04 -25.85 -2.81
C MET A 59 11.13 -27.07 -3.06
N ALA A 60 11.65 -28.10 -3.70
CA ALA A 60 11.00 -29.41 -3.78
C ALA A 60 11.61 -30.34 -2.72
N ASN A 61 10.79 -30.97 -1.90
CA ASN A 61 11.20 -31.95 -0.90
C ASN A 61 11.21 -33.36 -1.56
N PRO A 62 12.34 -34.11 -1.58
CA PRO A 62 12.45 -35.38 -2.31
C PRO A 62 11.85 -36.58 -1.57
N ASN A 63 11.18 -36.44 -0.42
CA ASN A 63 10.66 -37.58 0.34
C ASN A 63 9.13 -37.49 0.54
N LYS A 64 8.35 -37.65 -0.54
CA LYS A 64 6.95 -38.10 -0.42
C LYS A 64 6.67 -39.13 -1.51
N GLY A 65 6.39 -40.35 -1.05
CA GLY A 65 5.99 -41.46 -1.87
C GLY A 65 4.62 -41.22 -2.54
N ILE A 66 4.44 -41.90 -3.65
CA ILE A 66 3.28 -41.87 -4.54
C ILE A 66 2.05 -42.36 -3.77
N GLY A 67 1.10 -41.46 -3.55
CA GLY A 67 -0.27 -41.76 -3.17
C GLY A 67 -1.17 -40.85 -3.98
N GLU A 68 -1.87 -41.43 -4.95
CA GLU A 68 -2.94 -40.75 -5.69
C GLU A 68 -4.06 -40.40 -4.72
N HIS A 69 -4.20 -39.12 -4.37
CA HIS A 69 -5.41 -38.53 -3.88
C HIS A 69 -5.54 -37.13 -4.47
N ASP A 70 -6.69 -36.89 -5.06
CA ASP A 70 -7.24 -35.64 -5.60
C ASP A 70 -7.04 -34.49 -4.59
N ASP A 71 -5.91 -33.82 -4.63
CA ASP A 71 -5.68 -32.55 -3.94
C ASP A 71 -5.94 -31.43 -4.94
N GLN A 72 -7.16 -30.88 -4.90
CA GLN A 72 -7.41 -29.54 -5.33
C GLN A 72 -6.47 -28.60 -4.54
N GLU A 73 -5.27 -28.43 -5.05
CA GLU A 73 -4.39 -27.35 -4.61
C GLU A 73 -5.13 -26.02 -4.79
N ARG A 74 -5.64 -25.49 -3.70
CA ARG A 74 -5.96 -24.07 -3.60
C ARG A 74 -4.65 -23.31 -3.75
N SER A 75 -4.24 -23.10 -4.98
CA SER A 75 -3.31 -22.06 -5.36
C SER A 75 -3.94 -20.75 -4.88
N GLY A 76 -3.45 -20.21 -3.76
CA GLY A 76 -3.77 -18.87 -3.30
C GLY A 76 -3.13 -17.88 -4.27
N THR A 77 -3.67 -17.77 -5.47
CA THR A 77 -3.39 -16.67 -6.39
C THR A 77 -3.81 -15.42 -5.66
N ALA A 78 -2.86 -14.54 -5.33
CA ALA A 78 -3.18 -13.23 -4.78
C ALA A 78 -4.19 -12.59 -5.72
N MET A 79 -5.37 -12.23 -5.17
CA MET A 79 -6.48 -11.70 -5.95
C MET A 79 -5.99 -10.38 -6.56
N ALA A 80 -5.74 -10.37 -7.86
CA ALA A 80 -5.37 -9.16 -8.57
C ALA A 80 -6.56 -8.20 -8.62
N PHE A 81 -6.34 -6.94 -8.27
CA PHE A 81 -7.34 -5.89 -8.43
C PHE A 81 -7.01 -5.13 -9.72
N LEU A 82 -7.66 -5.49 -10.81
CA LEU A 82 -7.52 -4.78 -12.08
C LEU A 82 -8.47 -3.58 -12.13
N ILE A 83 -8.02 -2.47 -12.69
CA ILE A 83 -8.91 -1.34 -13.01
C ILE A 83 -9.97 -1.84 -13.99
N SER A 84 -11.22 -1.85 -13.56
CA SER A 84 -12.36 -2.32 -14.36
C SER A 84 -13.67 -1.69 -13.89
N GLY A 85 -14.68 -1.73 -14.76
CA GLY A 85 -16.04 -1.31 -14.40
C GLY A 85 -16.64 -2.13 -13.26
N GLU A 86 -16.32 -3.44 -13.17
CA GLU A 86 -16.78 -4.29 -12.09
C GLU A 86 -16.18 -3.88 -10.75
N LEU A 87 -14.86 -3.61 -10.69
CA LEU A 87 -14.20 -3.14 -9.47
C LEU A 87 -14.76 -1.77 -9.06
N LYS A 88 -14.95 -0.84 -10.01
CA LYS A 88 -15.56 0.46 -9.75
C LYS A 88 -16.95 0.32 -9.14
N GLN A 89 -17.79 -0.50 -9.75
CA GLN A 89 -19.14 -0.77 -9.26
C GLN A 89 -19.13 -1.38 -7.86
N GLN A 90 -18.28 -2.39 -7.63
CA GLN A 90 -18.11 -3.01 -6.31
C GLN A 90 -17.72 -1.98 -5.24
N VAL A 91 -16.70 -1.15 -5.53
CA VAL A 91 -16.24 -0.09 -4.62
C VAL A 91 -17.37 0.90 -4.34
N ALA A 92 -18.06 1.36 -5.39
CA ALA A 92 -19.15 2.32 -5.26
C ALA A 92 -20.30 1.77 -4.39
N GLU A 93 -20.77 0.55 -4.68
CA GLU A 93 -21.82 -0.07 -3.90
C GLU A 93 -21.44 -0.26 -2.44
N ASN A 94 -20.19 -0.68 -2.17
CA ASN A 94 -19.72 -0.94 -0.82
C ASN A 94 -19.58 0.36 -0.01
N VAL A 95 -19.01 1.42 -0.63
CA VAL A 95 -18.88 2.73 0.02
C VAL A 95 -20.26 3.34 0.29
N GLN A 96 -21.21 3.25 -0.65
CA GLN A 96 -22.58 3.76 -0.47
C GLN A 96 -23.36 3.05 0.62
N ARG A 97 -23.07 1.76 0.90
CA ARG A 97 -23.69 1.00 2.00
C ARG A 97 -23.17 1.40 3.37
N LEU A 98 -22.00 2.04 3.43
CA LEU A 98 -21.41 2.49 4.69
C LEU A 98 -22.30 3.56 5.31
N LYS A 99 -22.81 3.29 6.52
CA LYS A 99 -23.40 4.34 7.36
C LYS A 99 -22.24 5.13 7.96
N ARG A 100 -21.78 6.15 7.24
CA ARG A 100 -20.66 7.01 7.66
C ARG A 100 -20.88 7.55 9.07
N VAL A 101 -19.82 7.56 9.85
CA VAL A 101 -19.75 8.23 11.14
C VAL A 101 -19.07 9.59 10.92
N GLU A 102 -19.81 10.65 11.21
CA GLU A 102 -19.30 12.03 11.19
C GLU A 102 -18.90 12.45 12.60
N VAL A 103 -17.77 13.14 12.72
CA VAL A 103 -17.28 13.67 13.98
C VAL A 103 -17.70 15.13 14.09
N ASN A 104 -18.67 15.40 14.96
CA ASN A 104 -19.16 16.74 15.25
C ASN A 104 -18.45 17.30 16.50
N ASP A 105 -17.24 17.80 16.34
CA ASP A 105 -16.43 18.40 17.39
C ASP A 105 -15.90 19.76 16.89
N GLU A 106 -16.43 20.84 17.46
CA GLU A 106 -16.11 22.23 17.06
C GLU A 106 -14.67 22.64 17.38
N ASP A 107 -13.97 21.89 18.24
CA ASP A 107 -12.57 22.13 18.56
C ASP A 107 -11.62 21.57 17.48
N LEU A 108 -12.13 20.70 16.61
CA LEU A 108 -11.35 20.10 15.51
C LEU A 108 -11.47 20.94 14.23
N ARG A 109 -10.34 21.08 13.56
CA ARG A 109 -10.25 21.77 12.26
C ARG A 109 -10.63 20.80 11.15
N PRO A 110 -11.64 21.12 10.32
CA PRO A 110 -12.03 20.25 9.23
C PRO A 110 -10.93 20.16 8.18
N ALA A 111 -10.73 18.94 7.66
CA ALA A 111 -9.79 18.62 6.61
C ALA A 111 -10.35 17.48 5.75
N ALA A 112 -9.87 17.33 4.53
CA ALA A 112 -10.22 16.21 3.67
C ALA A 112 -8.99 15.64 2.97
N VAL A 113 -9.02 14.33 2.69
CA VAL A 113 -7.97 13.64 1.93
C VAL A 113 -8.60 12.80 0.81
N ALA A 114 -7.90 12.68 -0.30
CA ALA A 114 -8.34 11.88 -1.44
C ALA A 114 -7.75 10.47 -1.38
N ILE A 115 -8.59 9.44 -1.40
CA ILE A 115 -8.21 8.07 -1.73
C ILE A 115 -8.46 7.90 -3.22
N LEU A 116 -7.50 8.33 -4.04
CA LEU A 116 -7.59 8.20 -5.49
C LEU A 116 -7.28 6.78 -5.90
N ILE A 117 -8.28 6.07 -6.45
CA ILE A 117 -8.10 4.78 -7.09
C ILE A 117 -7.83 5.04 -8.56
N THR A 118 -6.68 4.57 -9.03
CA THR A 118 -6.26 4.69 -10.42
C THR A 118 -5.42 3.48 -10.83
N ARG A 119 -4.79 3.54 -11.98
CA ARG A 119 -3.97 2.47 -12.54
C ARG A 119 -2.50 2.64 -12.15
N VAL A 120 -1.83 1.52 -11.82
CA VAL A 120 -0.37 1.50 -11.74
C VAL A 120 0.22 1.83 -13.11
N PRO A 121 1.22 2.71 -13.24
CA PRO A 121 1.85 3.00 -14.53
C PRO A 121 2.29 1.71 -15.25
N GLU A 122 2.00 1.65 -16.54
CA GLU A 122 2.33 0.51 -17.42
C GLU A 122 1.71 -0.84 -17.00
N SER A 123 0.69 -0.85 -16.13
CA SER A 123 -0.05 -2.03 -15.69
C SER A 123 -1.55 -1.78 -15.71
N GLU A 124 -2.34 -2.86 -15.67
CA GLU A 124 -3.80 -2.79 -15.45
C GLU A 124 -4.17 -2.90 -13.95
N ASP A 125 -3.18 -3.02 -13.07
CA ASP A 125 -3.41 -3.15 -11.64
C ASP A 125 -3.95 -1.84 -11.05
N ALA A 126 -4.98 -1.96 -10.21
CA ALA A 126 -5.50 -0.84 -9.45
C ALA A 126 -4.59 -0.49 -8.28
N CYS A 127 -4.39 0.80 -8.06
CA CYS A 127 -3.60 1.33 -6.96
C CYS A 127 -4.29 2.52 -6.29
N VAL A 128 -3.80 2.91 -5.12
CA VAL A 128 -4.05 4.21 -4.51
C VAL A 128 -2.78 5.04 -4.51
N LEU A 129 -2.92 6.38 -4.58
CA LEU A 129 -1.78 7.28 -4.50
C LEU A 129 -1.47 7.65 -3.06
N LEU A 130 -0.16 7.66 -2.74
CA LEU A 130 0.39 8.31 -1.55
C LEU A 130 1.45 9.31 -1.95
N THR A 131 1.58 10.37 -1.17
CA THR A 131 2.63 11.37 -1.32
C THR A 131 3.63 11.27 -0.16
N LEU A 132 4.90 11.56 -0.44
CA LEU A 132 5.92 11.81 0.58
C LEU A 132 6.09 13.34 0.69
N ARG A 133 5.88 13.86 1.87
CA ARG A 133 6.08 15.30 2.14
C ARG A 133 7.55 15.63 2.26
N PRO A 134 8.02 16.77 1.70
CA PRO A 134 9.43 17.17 1.79
C PRO A 134 9.92 17.28 3.24
N THR A 135 11.16 16.84 3.45
CA THR A 135 11.81 16.94 4.77
C THR A 135 12.10 18.39 5.21
N THR A 136 12.02 19.34 4.28
CA THR A 136 12.19 20.77 4.52
C THR A 136 10.98 21.46 5.16
N LEU A 137 9.83 20.80 5.17
CA LEU A 137 8.61 21.36 5.76
C LEU A 137 8.70 21.46 7.28
N LYS A 138 8.03 22.48 7.84
CA LYS A 138 8.01 22.71 9.30
C LYS A 138 7.14 21.71 10.07
N ARG A 139 6.17 21.09 9.40
CA ARG A 139 5.21 20.13 9.99
C ARG A 139 5.07 18.92 9.08
N HIS A 140 4.94 17.76 9.70
CA HIS A 140 4.75 16.48 8.99
C HIS A 140 5.83 16.20 7.92
N ALA A 141 7.05 16.72 8.13
CA ALA A 141 8.17 16.54 7.23
C ALA A 141 8.52 15.04 7.10
N GLY A 142 8.74 14.58 5.87
CA GLY A 142 9.09 13.19 5.59
C GLY A 142 7.99 12.17 5.91
N GLN A 143 6.73 12.60 6.07
CA GLN A 143 5.61 11.70 6.32
C GLN A 143 4.91 11.31 5.02
N TYR A 144 4.48 10.06 4.96
CA TYR A 144 3.61 9.55 3.91
C TYR A 144 2.16 9.95 4.20
N ALA A 145 1.49 10.53 3.22
CA ALA A 145 0.13 11.03 3.34
C ALA A 145 -0.70 10.70 2.10
N LEU A 146 -2.01 10.67 2.27
CA LEU A 146 -2.95 10.82 1.16
C LEU A 146 -2.95 12.30 0.73
N PRO A 147 -3.06 12.62 -0.56
CA PRO A 147 -3.25 14.00 -1.02
C PRO A 147 -4.41 14.65 -0.26
N GLY A 148 -4.21 15.84 0.29
CA GLY A 148 -5.26 16.48 1.07
C GLY A 148 -4.79 17.55 2.03
N GLY A 149 -5.74 18.34 2.52
CA GLY A 149 -5.48 19.48 3.37
C GLY A 149 -6.69 20.00 4.12
N ARG A 150 -6.61 21.23 4.55
CA ARG A 150 -7.69 21.90 5.32
C ARG A 150 -8.82 22.30 4.41
N MET A 151 -10.05 22.15 4.92
CA MET A 151 -11.21 22.70 4.24
C MET A 151 -11.18 24.22 4.32
N GLU A 152 -11.40 24.88 3.19
CA GLU A 152 -11.62 26.31 3.13
C GLU A 152 -13.08 26.67 3.51
N PRO A 153 -13.34 27.92 3.94
CA PRO A 153 -14.70 28.33 4.28
C PRO A 153 -15.67 28.15 3.10
N GLY A 154 -16.69 27.33 3.30
CA GLY A 154 -17.72 27.03 2.30
C GLY A 154 -17.43 25.85 1.40
N GLU A 155 -16.27 25.20 1.52
CA GLU A 155 -15.99 23.95 0.82
C GLU A 155 -16.68 22.75 1.48
N SER A 156 -17.06 21.77 0.67
CA SER A 156 -17.34 20.41 1.13
C SER A 156 -16.04 19.60 1.20
N ALA A 157 -16.08 18.44 1.89
CA ALA A 157 -14.94 17.52 1.95
C ALA A 157 -14.48 17.05 0.56
N GLU A 158 -15.46 16.79 -0.35
CA GLU A 158 -15.20 16.40 -1.72
C GLU A 158 -14.49 17.50 -2.50
N GLN A 159 -14.95 18.74 -2.36
CA GLN A 159 -14.34 19.90 -3.03
C GLN A 159 -12.89 20.09 -2.55
N THR A 160 -12.67 20.03 -1.24
CA THR A 160 -11.32 20.13 -0.66
C THR A 160 -10.41 19.02 -1.18
N ALA A 161 -10.85 17.78 -1.15
CA ALA A 161 -10.04 16.64 -1.62
C ALA A 161 -9.64 16.77 -3.09
N LEU A 162 -10.55 17.25 -3.95
CA LEU A 162 -10.29 17.46 -5.38
C LEU A 162 -9.34 18.66 -5.61
N ARG A 163 -9.52 19.77 -4.87
CA ARG A 163 -8.64 20.95 -4.95
C ARG A 163 -7.22 20.59 -4.53
N GLU A 164 -7.05 19.94 -3.39
CA GLU A 164 -5.74 19.54 -2.86
C GLU A 164 -5.03 18.54 -3.79
N MET A 165 -5.77 17.61 -4.43
CA MET A 165 -5.19 16.75 -5.48
C MET A 165 -4.65 17.56 -6.66
N GLU A 166 -5.38 18.61 -7.10
CA GLU A 166 -4.91 19.48 -8.18
C GLU A 166 -3.67 20.27 -7.72
N GLU A 167 -3.65 20.80 -6.51
CA GLU A 167 -2.55 21.60 -5.95
C GLU A 167 -1.30 20.75 -5.68
N GLU A 168 -1.45 19.60 -4.98
CA GLU A 168 -0.32 18.80 -4.55
C GLU A 168 0.28 17.92 -5.67
N VAL A 169 -0.56 17.28 -6.51
CA VAL A 169 -0.11 16.30 -7.51
C VAL A 169 -0.42 16.70 -8.96
N GLY A 170 -0.99 17.89 -9.18
CA GLY A 170 -1.30 18.42 -10.51
C GLY A 170 -2.44 17.70 -11.23
N LEU A 171 -3.22 16.88 -10.53
CA LEU A 171 -4.27 16.07 -11.12
C LEU A 171 -5.65 16.70 -10.91
N ARG A 172 -6.26 17.17 -12.02
CA ARG A 172 -7.62 17.66 -12.01
C ARG A 172 -8.61 16.53 -12.28
N VAL A 173 -9.45 16.23 -11.29
CA VAL A 173 -10.49 15.21 -11.34
C VAL A 173 -11.87 15.86 -11.25
N SER A 174 -12.82 15.36 -12.02
CA SER A 174 -14.19 15.87 -12.01
C SER A 174 -14.98 15.35 -10.80
N SER A 175 -15.91 16.15 -10.29
CA SER A 175 -16.75 15.76 -9.14
C SER A 175 -17.60 14.51 -9.38
N ASN A 176 -17.90 14.15 -10.62
CA ASN A 176 -18.62 12.91 -10.95
C ASN A 176 -17.76 11.64 -10.78
N GLN A 177 -16.46 11.79 -10.53
CA GLN A 177 -15.52 10.71 -10.23
C GLN A 177 -15.41 10.44 -8.72
N VAL A 178 -16.06 11.24 -7.89
CA VAL A 178 -16.19 10.99 -6.45
C VAL A 178 -17.19 9.84 -6.24
N ILE A 179 -16.71 8.80 -5.57
CA ILE A 179 -17.52 7.62 -5.20
C ILE A 179 -18.32 7.89 -3.92
N GLY A 180 -17.68 8.54 -2.92
CA GLY A 180 -18.27 8.85 -1.63
C GLY A 180 -17.21 9.06 -0.56
N CYS A 181 -17.66 9.18 0.70
CA CYS A 181 -16.79 9.41 1.85
C CYS A 181 -16.79 8.22 2.81
N LEU A 182 -15.66 8.03 3.52
CA LEU A 182 -15.55 7.12 4.65
C LEU A 182 -15.82 7.85 5.97
N ASP A 183 -15.62 7.18 7.11
CA ASP A 183 -15.77 7.80 8.43
C ASP A 183 -14.74 8.91 8.64
N ASP A 184 -15.15 9.94 9.37
CA ASP A 184 -14.20 10.95 9.82
C ASP A 184 -13.20 10.36 10.80
N PHE A 185 -11.96 10.84 10.68
CA PHE A 185 -10.86 10.46 11.56
C PHE A 185 -10.37 11.69 12.35
N ALA A 186 -10.63 11.69 13.65
CA ALA A 186 -10.13 12.73 14.55
C ALA A 186 -8.65 12.50 14.85
N THR A 187 -7.80 13.50 14.62
CA THR A 187 -6.36 13.42 14.87
C THR A 187 -5.96 14.09 16.20
N ARG A 188 -4.88 13.59 16.81
CA ARG A 188 -4.29 14.22 18.01
C ARG A 188 -3.73 15.62 17.73
N SER A 189 -3.44 15.95 16.49
CA SER A 189 -3.02 17.30 16.06
C SER A 189 -4.18 18.29 15.87
N GLY A 190 -5.41 17.87 16.20
CA GLY A 190 -6.60 18.74 16.21
C GLY A 190 -7.24 18.93 14.83
N PHE A 191 -7.23 17.88 13.99
CA PHE A 191 -7.96 17.85 12.74
C PHE A 191 -9.05 16.77 12.75
N CYS A 192 -10.17 17.06 12.09
CA CYS A 192 -11.17 16.09 11.68
C CYS A 192 -10.97 15.82 10.19
N ILE A 193 -10.43 14.65 9.84
CA ILE A 193 -10.11 14.28 8.44
C ILE A 193 -11.28 13.48 7.86
N THR A 194 -11.88 13.96 6.77
CA THR A 194 -12.84 13.23 5.96
C THR A 194 -12.13 12.57 4.77
N PRO A 195 -12.06 11.23 4.70
CA PRO A 195 -11.52 10.53 3.53
C PRO A 195 -12.56 10.48 2.42
N VAL A 196 -12.18 10.96 1.23
CA VAL A 196 -12.99 10.98 0.02
C VAL A 196 -12.45 9.95 -0.96
N VAL A 197 -13.28 9.00 -1.36
CA VAL A 197 -12.92 7.98 -2.35
C VAL A 197 -13.19 8.53 -3.75
N VAL A 198 -12.16 8.55 -4.57
CA VAL A 198 -12.19 9.10 -5.94
C VAL A 198 -11.73 8.01 -6.91
N TRP A 199 -12.32 7.97 -8.08
CA TRP A 199 -12.01 6.96 -9.10
C TRP A 199 -11.60 7.60 -10.42
N GLU A 200 -10.43 7.19 -10.94
CA GLU A 200 -9.97 7.57 -12.27
C GLU A 200 -9.65 6.31 -13.08
N ASP A 201 -10.39 6.11 -14.18
CA ASP A 201 -10.29 4.90 -15.02
C ASP A 201 -9.00 4.88 -15.87
N GLY A 202 -8.46 6.04 -16.21
CA GLY A 202 -7.33 6.20 -17.11
C GLY A 202 -5.98 6.23 -16.40
N PRO A 203 -4.88 6.14 -17.16
CA PRO A 203 -3.59 6.52 -16.66
C PRO A 203 -3.60 8.01 -16.31
N VAL A 204 -3.03 8.35 -15.14
CA VAL A 204 -2.95 9.74 -14.69
C VAL A 204 -1.58 10.33 -15.01
N GLU A 205 -1.57 11.54 -15.58
CA GLU A 205 -0.38 12.35 -15.69
C GLU A 205 -0.27 13.23 -14.44
N LEU A 206 0.78 13.00 -13.66
CA LEU A 206 1.00 13.72 -12.40
C LEU A 206 2.07 14.80 -12.60
N SER A 207 1.83 15.96 -11.98
CA SER A 207 2.76 17.09 -11.94
C SER A 207 2.88 17.60 -10.50
N PRO A 208 3.58 16.86 -9.60
CA PRO A 208 3.66 17.21 -8.19
C PRO A 208 4.30 18.58 -7.96
N ASP A 209 3.74 19.39 -7.04
CA ASP A 209 4.40 20.60 -6.58
C ASP A 209 5.58 20.23 -5.66
N PRO A 210 6.83 20.53 -6.05
CA PRO A 210 8.01 20.15 -5.27
C PRO A 210 8.10 20.84 -3.90
N ASN A 211 7.29 21.88 -3.65
CA ASN A 211 7.21 22.52 -2.34
C ASN A 211 6.37 21.72 -1.34
N GLU A 212 5.46 20.87 -1.82
CA GLU A 212 4.53 20.11 -0.98
C GLU A 212 4.72 18.59 -1.08
N VAL A 213 5.21 18.11 -2.21
CA VAL A 213 5.37 16.68 -2.52
C VAL A 213 6.77 16.41 -3.02
N GLU A 214 7.55 15.62 -2.27
CA GLU A 214 8.87 15.14 -2.67
C GLU A 214 8.77 13.98 -3.66
N GLN A 215 7.81 13.08 -3.43
CA GLN A 215 7.61 11.89 -4.26
C GLN A 215 6.16 11.41 -4.19
N VAL A 216 5.68 10.82 -5.30
CA VAL A 216 4.38 10.15 -5.38
C VAL A 216 4.60 8.64 -5.51
N PHE A 217 3.80 7.86 -4.79
CA PHE A 217 3.82 6.40 -4.80
C PHE A 217 2.48 5.85 -5.28
N HIS A 218 2.54 4.86 -6.15
CA HIS A 218 1.40 4.07 -6.57
C HIS A 218 1.38 2.79 -5.75
N ILE A 219 0.46 2.68 -4.80
CA ILE A 219 0.35 1.52 -3.90
C ILE A 219 -0.68 0.56 -4.48
N PRO A 220 -0.27 -0.59 -5.04
CA PRO A 220 -1.20 -1.58 -5.58
C PRO A 220 -2.22 -2.02 -4.52
N LEU A 221 -3.50 -2.15 -4.89
CA LEU A 221 -4.54 -2.58 -3.95
C LEU A 221 -4.24 -3.97 -3.36
N VAL A 222 -3.51 -4.80 -4.08
CA VAL A 222 -3.06 -6.11 -3.58
C VAL A 222 -2.15 -5.99 -2.37
N GLU A 223 -1.31 -4.95 -2.28
CA GLU A 223 -0.47 -4.70 -1.10
C GLU A 223 -1.31 -4.33 0.12
N LEU A 224 -2.32 -3.49 -0.05
CA LEU A 224 -3.26 -3.15 1.03
C LEU A 224 -4.07 -4.37 1.46
N ASN A 225 -4.35 -5.29 0.53
CA ASN A 225 -5.17 -6.47 0.80
C ASN A 225 -4.40 -7.65 1.41
N ARG A 226 -3.11 -7.50 1.69
CA ARG A 226 -2.31 -8.53 2.36
C ARG A 226 -2.84 -8.84 3.75
N PRO A 227 -2.70 -10.09 4.23
CA PRO A 227 -3.19 -10.50 5.56
C PRO A 227 -2.39 -9.88 6.71
N ASP A 228 -1.14 -9.47 6.47
CA ASP A 228 -0.25 -8.81 7.42
C ASP A 228 -0.38 -7.27 7.42
N VAL A 229 -1.38 -6.72 6.74
CA VAL A 229 -1.74 -5.30 6.75
C VAL A 229 -3.14 -5.16 7.36
N PRO A 230 -3.32 -4.29 8.36
CA PRO A 230 -2.31 -3.56 9.13
C PRO A 230 -1.65 -4.41 10.21
N GLU A 231 -0.54 -3.93 10.75
CA GLU A 231 0.09 -4.44 11.96
C GLU A 231 -0.21 -3.52 13.15
N MET A 232 -0.41 -4.11 14.32
CA MET A 232 -0.47 -3.39 15.60
C MET A 232 0.89 -3.48 16.27
N ILE A 233 1.53 -2.34 16.49
CA ILE A 233 2.82 -2.27 17.19
C ILE A 233 2.67 -1.54 18.52
N THR A 234 3.41 -1.96 19.54
CA THR A 234 3.45 -1.25 20.82
C THR A 234 4.56 -0.19 20.77
N GLU A 235 4.21 1.08 20.90
CA GLU A 235 5.18 2.16 20.98
C GLU A 235 5.89 2.13 22.33
N ALA A 236 7.22 2.02 22.31
CA ALA A 236 8.02 1.82 23.52
C ALA A 236 7.90 2.98 24.54
N SER A 237 7.69 4.20 24.05
CA SER A 237 7.62 5.42 24.87
C SER A 237 6.30 5.56 25.63
N THR A 238 5.18 5.12 25.05
CA THR A 238 3.82 5.33 25.60
C THR A 238 3.15 4.05 26.04
N GLN A 239 3.67 2.88 25.62
CA GLN A 239 3.02 1.58 25.75
C GLN A 239 1.66 1.50 25.00
N HIS A 240 1.35 2.47 24.13
CA HIS A 240 0.14 2.45 23.33
C HIS A 240 0.32 1.56 22.10
N GLN A 241 -0.76 0.92 21.69
CA GLN A 241 -0.81 0.19 20.43
C GLN A 241 -1.10 1.17 19.29
N VAL A 242 -0.20 1.21 18.32
CA VAL A 242 -0.27 2.07 17.15
C VAL A 242 -0.48 1.21 15.91
N ILE A 243 -1.44 1.59 15.09
CA ILE A 243 -1.68 0.93 13.80
C ILE A 243 -0.61 1.36 12.78
N SER A 244 -0.06 0.39 12.06
CA SER A 244 1.01 0.62 11.09
C SER A 244 0.96 -0.40 9.95
N ALA A 245 1.67 -0.14 8.87
CA ALA A 245 1.94 -1.13 7.82
C ALA A 245 3.31 -0.90 7.17
N LEU A 246 4.00 -1.99 6.87
CA LEU A 246 5.16 -1.97 5.98
C LEU A 246 4.68 -2.28 4.56
N LEU A 247 4.73 -1.29 3.67
CA LEU A 247 4.30 -1.44 2.29
C LEU A 247 5.51 -1.64 1.37
N PRO A 248 5.58 -2.76 0.61
CA PRO A 248 6.69 -3.06 -0.29
C PRO A 248 7.00 -1.97 -1.31
N SER A 249 5.97 -1.34 -1.90
CA SER A 249 6.12 -0.25 -2.87
C SER A 249 6.85 0.98 -2.31
N ILE A 250 6.83 1.16 -0.99
CA ILE A 250 7.50 2.27 -0.31
C ILE A 250 8.82 1.80 0.33
N GLY A 251 8.85 0.56 0.84
CA GLY A 251 9.97 0.01 1.59
C GLY A 251 10.06 0.50 3.03
N GLU A 252 9.11 1.33 3.46
CA GLU A 252 9.06 1.93 4.80
C GLU A 252 7.71 1.69 5.48
N ARG A 253 7.67 2.00 6.77
CA ARG A 253 6.48 1.82 7.60
C ARG A 253 5.64 3.09 7.63
N ILE A 254 4.35 2.92 7.34
CA ILE A 254 3.34 3.99 7.43
C ILE A 254 2.54 3.81 8.71
N TYR A 255 2.11 4.93 9.28
CA TYR A 255 1.36 5.00 10.54
C TYR A 255 0.01 5.70 10.36
N ALA A 256 -0.83 5.66 11.41
CA ALA A 256 -2.03 6.49 11.47
C ALA A 256 -1.67 8.00 11.43
N PRO A 257 -2.52 8.85 10.80
CA PRO A 257 -3.86 8.54 10.30
C PRO A 257 -3.89 7.79 8.97
N THR A 258 -2.85 7.92 8.14
CA THR A 258 -2.83 7.41 6.75
C THR A 258 -3.19 5.93 6.66
N ILE A 259 -2.50 5.07 7.43
CA ILE A 259 -2.76 3.63 7.34
C ILE A 259 -4.11 3.23 7.97
N ALA A 260 -4.60 3.95 8.97
CA ALA A 260 -5.93 3.70 9.54
C ALA A 260 -7.02 3.95 8.51
N ILE A 261 -6.92 5.06 7.77
CA ILE A 261 -7.84 5.44 6.69
C ILE A 261 -7.77 4.42 5.55
N LEU A 262 -6.58 4.01 5.11
CA LEU A 262 -6.41 2.99 4.08
C LEU A 262 -6.90 1.61 4.53
N TYR A 263 -6.76 1.28 5.81
CA TYR A 263 -7.33 0.06 6.37
C TYR A 263 -8.86 0.07 6.31
N GLN A 264 -9.50 1.18 6.72
CA GLN A 264 -10.95 1.29 6.57
C GLN A 264 -11.38 1.21 5.11
N PHE A 265 -10.66 1.91 4.21
CA PHE A 265 -10.92 1.81 2.78
C PHE A 265 -10.89 0.36 2.29
N ARG A 266 -9.84 -0.40 2.62
CA ARG A 266 -9.76 -1.83 2.25
C ARG A 266 -10.95 -2.62 2.77
N GLU A 267 -11.25 -2.49 4.06
CA GLU A 267 -12.32 -3.26 4.68
C GLU A 267 -13.68 -2.92 4.09
N VAL A 268 -13.98 -1.63 3.93
CA VAL A 268 -15.26 -1.17 3.37
C VAL A 268 -15.32 -1.43 1.87
N ALA A 269 -14.43 -0.82 1.10
CA ALA A 269 -14.54 -0.76 -0.35
C ALA A 269 -14.22 -2.10 -1.04
N LEU A 270 -13.19 -2.84 -0.56
CA LEU A 270 -12.76 -4.08 -1.21
C LEU A 270 -13.38 -5.33 -0.59
N ARG A 271 -13.69 -5.32 0.72
CA ARG A 271 -14.16 -6.49 1.46
C ARG A 271 -15.61 -6.43 1.93
N ASN A 272 -16.32 -5.31 1.68
CA ASN A 272 -17.71 -5.09 2.11
C ASN A 272 -17.91 -5.29 3.63
N GLN A 273 -16.97 -4.82 4.44
CA GLN A 273 -17.02 -4.86 5.90
C GLN A 273 -17.39 -3.49 6.46
N THR A 274 -17.86 -3.42 7.70
CA THR A 274 -18.22 -2.17 8.39
C THR A 274 -17.19 -1.80 9.46
N THR A 275 -15.92 -2.01 9.17
CA THR A 275 -14.81 -1.76 10.10
C THR A 275 -14.71 -0.27 10.43
N ARG A 276 -14.54 0.06 11.71
CA ARG A 276 -14.35 1.41 12.23
C ARG A 276 -12.91 1.60 12.70
N VAL A 277 -12.34 2.77 12.44
CA VAL A 277 -10.89 3.02 12.67
C VAL A 277 -10.62 4.21 13.60
N GLY A 278 -11.63 4.98 13.99
CA GLY A 278 -11.47 6.18 14.81
C GLY A 278 -10.88 5.95 16.22
N HIS A 279 -10.79 4.67 16.66
CA HIS A 279 -10.20 4.30 17.94
C HIS A 279 -8.70 4.00 17.88
N TYR A 280 -8.10 3.96 16.69
CA TYR A 280 -6.66 3.68 16.56
C TYR A 280 -5.82 4.89 16.93
N GLU A 281 -4.77 4.63 17.70
CA GLU A 281 -3.85 5.67 18.15
C GLU A 281 -2.81 6.02 17.08
N GLN A 282 -2.35 7.27 17.14
CA GLN A 282 -1.28 7.80 16.33
C GLN A 282 0.04 7.76 17.12
N PRO A 283 1.20 7.53 16.47
CA PRO A 283 2.48 7.63 17.15
C PRO A 283 2.77 9.07 17.61
N GLN A 284 3.55 9.24 18.67
CA GLN A 284 3.83 10.56 19.25
C GLN A 284 4.39 11.57 18.25
N PHE A 285 5.22 11.13 17.30
CA PHE A 285 5.79 12.05 16.31
C PHE A 285 4.73 12.65 15.37
N ALA A 286 3.56 12.01 15.21
CA ALA A 286 2.45 12.50 14.40
C ALA A 286 1.54 13.51 15.12
N TRP A 287 1.78 13.79 16.42
CA TRP A 287 0.97 14.71 17.22
C TRP A 287 1.38 16.19 17.07
N ARG A 288 2.48 16.49 16.37
CA ARG A 288 3.09 17.84 16.30
C ARG A 288 2.91 18.48 14.93
#